data_ccffc0be4fb3aa3979e606da1794e2c5
#
_entry.id   ccffc0be4fb3aa3979e606da1794e2c5
#
_cell.length_a   1.000
_cell.length_b   1.000
_cell.length_c   1.000
_cell.angle_alpha   90.00
_cell.angle_beta   90.00
_cell.angle_gamma   90.00
#
_symmetry.space_group_name_H-M   'P 1'
#
loop_
_entity.id
_entity.type
_entity.pdbx_description
1 polymer ?
#
loop_
_entity_poly.entity_id
_entity_poly.type
_entity_poly.pdbx_seq_one_letter_code
_entity_poly.pdbx_strand_id
1 'polypeptide(L)'
;MFIDIHTHVFHPKIAHKVVDQLEDHYGIHPVGNGLMEDLDTRMNSAGIDKCVVLAAATAPAQVIPANNWAISIKQEHEEFIPFGTVHTGYKDLEKELDRLEENGIKGLKFHPDFQGFRMDDPALYNIMEMVEDRFVCLFHVGDTLPPEENPSCPRKLAALREAFPKPIIIAAHMGGYRHWDYALDQLAGKDVFVDTSSSMDFLDDAKLETLYRAFGRDHVLFGSDYPLFDAGSELDRLTKRLKLTAADLDAIMENSCSILGL
;
A
#
# COMPACT_ATOMS: atom_id res chain seq x y z
N MET A 1 -18.24 -4.71 5.87
CA MET A 1 -17.77 -4.13 4.60
C MET A 1 -16.38 -4.70 4.31
N PHE A 2 -16.20 -5.29 3.11
CA PHE A 2 -14.93 -5.86 2.69
C PHE A 2 -14.12 -4.82 1.91
N ILE A 3 -12.87 -4.57 2.33
CA ILE A 3 -12.00 -3.55 1.73
C ILE A 3 -10.68 -4.19 1.33
N ASP A 4 -10.28 -3.98 0.07
CA ASP A 4 -8.92 -4.24 -0.41
C ASP A 4 -8.10 -2.95 -0.26
N ILE A 5 -7.12 -2.94 0.65
CA ILE A 5 -6.34 -1.74 0.99
C ILE A 5 -5.20 -1.48 -0.01
N HIS A 6 -4.93 -2.41 -0.94
CA HIS A 6 -3.77 -2.32 -1.81
C HIS A 6 -4.09 -2.76 -3.23
N THR A 7 -4.51 -1.82 -4.06
CA THR A 7 -4.74 -2.05 -5.49
C THR A 7 -4.12 -0.92 -6.32
N HIS A 8 -3.84 -1.22 -7.59
CA HIS A 8 -3.29 -0.23 -8.52
C HIS A 8 -4.15 -0.14 -9.78
N VAL A 9 -4.67 1.05 -10.07
CA VAL A 9 -5.20 1.35 -11.40
C VAL A 9 -4.46 2.54 -11.99
N PHE A 10 -4.38 2.55 -13.29
CA PHE A 10 -3.63 3.55 -14.03
C PHE A 10 -4.52 4.25 -15.05
N HIS A 11 -4.20 5.51 -15.33
CA HIS A 11 -4.90 6.24 -16.38
C HIS A 11 -4.81 5.44 -17.70
N PRO A 12 -5.91 5.27 -18.47
CA PRO A 12 -5.95 4.39 -19.66
C PRO A 12 -4.83 4.61 -20.69
N LYS A 13 -4.32 5.85 -20.79
CA LYS A 13 -3.20 6.17 -21.72
C LYS A 13 -1.87 5.52 -21.35
N ILE A 14 -1.69 5.10 -20.10
CA ILE A 14 -0.42 4.56 -19.60
C ILE A 14 -0.56 3.17 -18.98
N ALA A 15 -1.78 2.67 -18.74
CA ALA A 15 -2.02 1.42 -18.02
C ALA A 15 -1.22 0.24 -18.59
N HIS A 16 -1.31 -0.04 -19.88
CA HIS A 16 -0.57 -1.12 -20.52
C HIS A 16 0.95 -1.03 -20.27
N LYS A 17 1.52 0.17 -20.49
CA LYS A 17 2.96 0.39 -20.28
C LYS A 17 3.37 0.15 -18.83
N VAL A 18 2.56 0.59 -17.87
CA VAL A 18 2.91 0.43 -16.44
C VAL A 18 2.77 -1.03 -16.03
N VAL A 19 1.73 -1.73 -16.52
CA VAL A 19 1.54 -3.17 -16.25
C VAL A 19 2.72 -3.99 -16.80
N ASP A 20 3.17 -3.71 -18.04
CA ASP A 20 4.36 -4.35 -18.62
C ASP A 20 5.62 -4.09 -17.77
N GLN A 21 5.79 -2.85 -17.27
CA GLN A 21 6.93 -2.51 -16.40
C GLN A 21 6.90 -3.24 -15.05
N LEU A 22 5.71 -3.47 -14.48
CA LEU A 22 5.55 -4.26 -13.26
C LEU A 22 5.92 -5.73 -13.51
N GLU A 23 5.46 -6.32 -14.62
CA GLU A 23 5.82 -7.67 -15.03
C GLU A 23 7.33 -7.82 -15.21
N ASP A 24 7.94 -6.90 -15.94
CA ASP A 24 9.40 -6.89 -16.18
C ASP A 24 10.21 -6.78 -14.88
N HIS A 25 9.74 -5.93 -13.93
CA HIS A 25 10.47 -5.70 -12.68
C HIS A 25 10.36 -6.86 -11.69
N TYR A 26 9.12 -7.37 -11.49
CA TYR A 26 8.86 -8.39 -10.47
C TYR A 26 8.94 -9.82 -11.02
N GLY A 27 8.89 -10.01 -12.34
CA GLY A 27 8.79 -11.33 -12.97
C GLY A 27 7.47 -12.04 -12.66
N ILE A 28 6.42 -11.29 -12.34
CA ILE A 28 5.07 -11.78 -12.04
C ILE A 28 4.16 -11.42 -13.18
N HIS A 29 3.52 -12.43 -13.80
CA HIS A 29 2.55 -12.18 -14.86
C HIS A 29 1.25 -11.61 -14.27
N PRO A 30 0.87 -10.35 -14.62
CA PRO A 30 -0.31 -9.71 -14.05
C PRO A 30 -1.60 -10.45 -14.41
N VAL A 31 -2.52 -10.56 -13.46
CA VAL A 31 -3.86 -11.13 -13.70
C VAL A 31 -4.83 -10.11 -14.26
N GLY A 32 -4.54 -8.81 -14.07
CA GLY A 32 -5.37 -7.70 -14.52
C GLY A 32 -4.64 -6.77 -15.48
N ASN A 33 -5.40 -5.88 -16.12
CA ASN A 33 -4.88 -4.92 -17.09
C ASN A 33 -4.59 -3.53 -16.53
N GLY A 34 -4.79 -3.33 -15.22
CA GLY A 34 -4.56 -2.06 -14.53
C GLY A 34 -5.58 -0.95 -14.81
N LEU A 35 -6.74 -1.30 -15.43
CA LEU A 35 -7.85 -0.37 -15.66
C LEU A 35 -8.91 -0.48 -14.55
N MET A 36 -9.64 0.62 -14.33
CA MET A 36 -10.69 0.67 -13.30
C MET A 36 -11.82 -0.33 -13.57
N GLU A 37 -12.23 -0.48 -14.82
CA GLU A 37 -13.32 -1.40 -15.22
C GLU A 37 -12.97 -2.87 -14.95
N ASP A 38 -11.69 -3.25 -15.09
CA ASP A 38 -11.25 -4.61 -14.78
C ASP A 38 -11.18 -4.81 -13.25
N LEU A 39 -10.67 -3.83 -12.51
CA LEU A 39 -10.67 -3.88 -11.04
C LEU A 39 -12.11 -3.97 -10.50
N ASP A 40 -13.03 -3.11 -10.98
CA ASP A 40 -14.44 -3.12 -10.58
C ASP A 40 -15.09 -4.49 -10.81
N THR A 41 -14.86 -5.07 -11.99
CA THR A 41 -15.38 -6.42 -12.31
C THR A 41 -14.87 -7.47 -11.34
N ARG A 42 -13.58 -7.44 -10.99
CA ARG A 42 -12.93 -8.41 -10.08
C ARG A 42 -13.37 -8.21 -8.63
N MET A 43 -13.40 -6.97 -8.13
CA MET A 43 -13.85 -6.70 -6.77
C MET A 43 -15.31 -7.13 -6.57
N ASN A 44 -16.20 -6.82 -7.52
CA ASN A 44 -17.60 -7.26 -7.46
C ASN A 44 -17.71 -8.80 -7.45
N SER A 45 -16.92 -9.50 -8.28
CA SER A 45 -16.88 -10.97 -8.31
C SER A 45 -16.35 -11.59 -7.01
N ALA A 46 -15.46 -10.88 -6.30
CA ALA A 46 -14.87 -11.31 -5.04
C ALA A 46 -15.72 -10.90 -3.80
N GLY A 47 -16.78 -10.11 -3.98
CA GLY A 47 -17.56 -9.55 -2.87
C GLY A 47 -16.80 -8.48 -2.08
N ILE A 48 -15.88 -7.78 -2.72
CA ILE A 48 -15.17 -6.62 -2.15
C ILE A 48 -16.02 -5.37 -2.37
N ASP A 49 -16.32 -4.65 -1.30
CA ASP A 49 -17.18 -3.46 -1.35
C ASP A 49 -16.42 -2.20 -1.79
N LYS A 50 -15.14 -2.08 -1.37
CA LYS A 50 -14.29 -0.92 -1.69
C LYS A 50 -12.84 -1.34 -1.93
N CYS A 51 -12.16 -0.55 -2.78
CA CYS A 51 -10.72 -0.71 -3.02
C CYS A 51 -9.98 0.60 -2.78
N VAL A 52 -8.86 0.53 -2.05
CA VAL A 52 -7.90 1.63 -2.02
C VAL A 52 -7.07 1.59 -3.30
N VAL A 53 -7.08 2.70 -4.04
CA VAL A 53 -6.37 2.82 -5.33
C VAL A 53 -5.09 3.61 -5.13
N LEU A 54 -3.97 3.00 -5.45
CA LEU A 54 -2.63 3.51 -5.21
C LEU A 54 -1.91 3.87 -6.51
N ALA A 55 -1.21 4.99 -6.50
CA ALA A 55 -0.27 5.37 -7.55
C ALA A 55 0.94 6.07 -6.94
N ALA A 56 2.12 5.88 -7.49
CA ALA A 56 3.34 6.55 -7.06
C ALA A 56 3.90 7.42 -8.19
N ALA A 57 4.10 8.71 -7.93
CA ALA A 57 4.78 9.62 -8.86
C ALA A 57 6.29 9.32 -8.85
N THR A 58 6.81 8.70 -9.90
CA THR A 58 8.23 8.31 -10.01
C THR A 58 9.16 9.45 -10.42
N ALA A 59 8.60 10.64 -10.64
CA ALA A 59 9.33 11.89 -10.90
C ALA A 59 8.52 13.09 -10.39
N PRO A 60 9.18 14.21 -10.00
CA PRO A 60 8.49 15.40 -9.48
C PRO A 60 7.38 15.93 -10.41
N ALA A 61 7.59 15.88 -11.71
CA ALA A 61 6.62 16.36 -12.71
C ALA A 61 5.34 15.50 -12.78
N GLN A 62 5.35 14.31 -12.20
CA GLN A 62 4.20 13.40 -12.20
C GLN A 62 3.27 13.62 -10.98
N VAL A 63 3.70 14.36 -9.95
CA VAL A 63 2.91 14.57 -8.72
C VAL A 63 1.53 15.16 -9.05
N ILE A 64 1.48 16.29 -9.75
CA ILE A 64 0.20 16.93 -10.10
C ILE A 64 -0.67 16.06 -11.03
N PRO A 65 -0.16 15.48 -12.14
CA PRO A 65 -0.98 14.59 -12.97
C PRO A 65 -1.55 13.38 -12.23
N ALA A 66 -0.74 12.72 -11.39
CA ALA A 66 -1.19 11.56 -10.61
C ALA A 66 -2.26 11.95 -9.58
N ASN A 67 -2.06 13.05 -8.88
CA ASN A 67 -3.03 13.53 -7.88
C ASN A 67 -4.31 14.08 -8.53
N ASN A 68 -4.24 14.70 -9.71
CA ASN A 68 -5.44 15.06 -10.46
C ASN A 68 -6.26 13.81 -10.82
N TRP A 69 -5.60 12.73 -11.23
CA TRP A 69 -6.23 11.45 -11.49
C TRP A 69 -6.87 10.86 -10.22
N ALA A 70 -6.16 10.86 -9.09
CA ALA A 70 -6.70 10.42 -7.81
C ALA A 70 -7.94 11.23 -7.39
N ILE A 71 -7.90 12.56 -7.53
CA ILE A 71 -9.03 13.44 -7.21
C ILE A 71 -10.23 13.15 -8.13
N SER A 72 -10.01 12.92 -9.44
CA SER A 72 -11.12 12.59 -10.35
C SER A 72 -11.78 11.25 -9.99
N ILE A 73 -10.99 10.23 -9.63
CA ILE A 73 -11.54 8.94 -9.14
C ILE A 73 -12.40 9.19 -7.89
N LYS A 74 -11.93 9.97 -6.93
CA LYS A 74 -12.67 10.29 -5.71
C LYS A 74 -14.00 10.97 -5.96
N GLN A 75 -14.08 11.81 -7.01
CA GLN A 75 -15.29 12.56 -7.37
C GLN A 75 -16.31 11.73 -8.16
N GLU A 76 -15.84 10.75 -8.92
CA GLU A 76 -16.66 10.00 -9.88
C GLU A 76 -17.06 8.62 -9.38
N HIS A 77 -16.34 8.06 -8.37
CA HIS A 77 -16.47 6.68 -7.92
C HIS A 77 -16.49 6.58 -6.38
N GLU A 78 -17.60 6.13 -5.82
CA GLU A 78 -17.74 5.94 -4.37
C GLU A 78 -17.09 4.65 -3.86
N GLU A 79 -16.96 3.65 -4.73
CA GLU A 79 -16.35 2.34 -4.44
C GLU A 79 -14.83 2.40 -4.36
N PHE A 80 -14.19 3.40 -4.97
CA PHE A 80 -12.75 3.57 -4.94
C PHE A 80 -12.31 4.64 -3.95
N ILE A 81 -11.26 4.34 -3.21
CA ILE A 81 -10.63 5.23 -2.21
C ILE A 81 -9.22 5.55 -2.71
N PRO A 82 -9.06 6.57 -3.56
CA PRO A 82 -7.73 6.89 -4.09
C PRO A 82 -6.85 7.51 -3.02
N PHE A 83 -5.59 7.06 -2.97
CA PHE A 83 -4.52 7.73 -2.25
C PHE A 83 -3.78 8.67 -3.21
N GLY A 84 -3.32 9.79 -2.66
CA GLY A 84 -2.43 10.70 -3.36
C GLY A 84 -0.99 10.21 -3.34
N THR A 85 -0.12 10.97 -3.99
CA THR A 85 1.31 10.72 -3.99
C THR A 85 2.09 12.03 -3.93
N VAL A 86 3.29 11.97 -3.35
CA VAL A 86 4.25 13.07 -3.33
C VAL A 86 5.63 12.55 -3.73
N HIS A 87 6.55 13.46 -4.04
CA HIS A 87 7.91 13.10 -4.42
C HIS A 87 8.89 14.01 -3.70
N THR A 88 9.99 13.46 -3.18
CA THR A 88 11.01 14.22 -2.42
C THR A 88 11.63 15.39 -3.19
N GLY A 89 11.64 15.32 -4.52
CA GLY A 89 12.12 16.41 -5.40
C GLY A 89 11.04 17.41 -5.82
N TYR A 90 9.78 17.29 -5.35
CA TYR A 90 8.72 18.23 -5.67
C TYR A 90 8.80 19.46 -4.74
N LYS A 91 8.66 20.69 -5.29
CA LYS A 91 8.95 21.91 -4.54
C LYS A 91 7.79 22.47 -3.71
N ASP A 92 6.56 22.35 -4.23
CA ASP A 92 5.37 22.95 -3.62
C ASP A 92 4.59 21.91 -2.79
N LEU A 93 5.31 21.16 -1.93
CA LEU A 93 4.78 20.02 -1.18
C LEU A 93 3.61 20.39 -0.28
N GLU A 94 3.76 21.41 0.56
CA GLU A 94 2.73 21.85 1.51
C GLU A 94 1.41 22.20 0.79
N LYS A 95 1.52 23.02 -0.28
CA LYS A 95 0.37 23.40 -1.10
C LYS A 95 -0.32 22.19 -1.73
N GLU A 96 0.45 21.17 -2.13
CA GLU A 96 -0.12 19.97 -2.74
C GLU A 96 -0.78 19.08 -1.69
N LEU A 97 -0.21 18.96 -0.50
CA LEU A 97 -0.83 18.25 0.63
C LEU A 97 -2.15 18.92 1.03
N ASP A 98 -2.17 20.26 1.13
CA ASP A 98 -3.40 21.01 1.41
C ASP A 98 -4.47 20.75 0.34
N ARG A 99 -4.09 20.78 -0.94
CA ARG A 99 -5.01 20.50 -2.04
C ARG A 99 -5.57 19.08 -2.00
N LEU A 100 -4.76 18.09 -1.65
CA LEU A 100 -5.21 16.70 -1.49
C LEU A 100 -6.22 16.58 -0.35
N GLU A 101 -5.92 17.18 0.80
CA GLU A 101 -6.81 17.17 1.97
C GLU A 101 -8.13 17.87 1.67
N GLU A 102 -8.12 19.07 1.05
CA GLU A 102 -9.30 19.82 0.63
C GLU A 102 -10.20 19.04 -0.35
N ASN A 103 -9.61 18.14 -1.15
CA ASN A 103 -10.34 17.25 -2.06
C ASN A 103 -10.72 15.89 -1.42
N GLY A 104 -10.51 15.73 -0.12
CA GLY A 104 -10.93 14.54 0.63
C GLY A 104 -10.08 13.29 0.38
N ILE A 105 -8.85 13.45 -0.12
CA ILE A 105 -7.88 12.36 -0.21
C ILE A 105 -7.41 12.02 1.21
N LYS A 106 -7.54 10.74 1.60
CA LYS A 106 -7.30 10.28 2.97
C LYS A 106 -5.91 9.70 3.19
N GLY A 107 -5.18 9.38 2.15
CA GLY A 107 -3.89 8.72 2.28
C GLY A 107 -2.90 9.07 1.17
N LEU A 108 -1.64 8.70 1.42
CA LEU A 108 -0.52 8.87 0.51
C LEU A 108 0.18 7.54 0.26
N LYS A 109 0.50 7.25 -0.99
CA LYS A 109 1.35 6.12 -1.39
C LYS A 109 2.78 6.59 -1.56
N PHE A 110 3.69 5.85 -0.93
CA PHE A 110 5.14 5.97 -1.10
C PHE A 110 5.72 4.68 -1.66
N HIS A 111 6.56 4.80 -2.66
CA HIS A 111 7.30 3.68 -3.24
C HIS A 111 8.78 4.06 -3.41
N PRO A 112 9.59 3.96 -2.35
CA PRO A 112 10.96 4.48 -2.36
C PRO A 112 11.79 3.96 -3.53
N ASP A 113 11.67 2.67 -3.85
CA ASP A 113 12.45 2.02 -4.92
C ASP A 113 12.13 2.62 -6.31
N PHE A 114 10.85 2.84 -6.63
CA PHE A 114 10.44 3.43 -7.92
C PHE A 114 10.55 4.95 -7.93
N GLN A 115 10.42 5.59 -6.78
CA GLN A 115 10.54 7.05 -6.66
C GLN A 115 11.98 7.54 -6.51
N GLY A 116 12.95 6.62 -6.32
CA GLY A 116 14.37 6.93 -6.28
C GLY A 116 14.82 7.68 -5.01
N PHE A 117 14.15 7.47 -3.88
CA PHE A 117 14.57 7.99 -2.59
C PHE A 117 14.69 6.84 -1.57
N ARG A 118 15.32 7.12 -0.43
CA ARG A 118 15.45 6.16 0.68
C ARG A 118 14.53 6.57 1.83
N MET A 119 13.99 5.62 2.58
CA MET A 119 13.17 5.93 3.77
C MET A 119 13.95 6.65 4.87
N ASP A 120 15.27 6.59 4.86
CA ASP A 120 16.18 7.33 5.75
C ASP A 120 16.68 8.65 5.14
N ASP A 121 16.08 9.14 4.05
CA ASP A 121 16.43 10.41 3.41
C ASP A 121 15.85 11.60 4.18
N PRO A 122 16.64 12.63 4.53
CA PRO A 122 16.14 13.87 5.12
C PRO A 122 15.00 14.54 4.34
N ALA A 123 14.97 14.38 3.02
CA ALA A 123 13.90 14.94 2.19
C ALA A 123 12.55 14.24 2.44
N LEU A 124 12.55 12.93 2.74
CA LEU A 124 11.33 12.24 3.19
C LEU A 124 10.91 12.72 4.58
N TYR A 125 11.87 12.95 5.49
CA TYR A 125 11.57 13.44 6.84
C TYR A 125 10.87 14.80 6.81
N ASN A 126 11.30 15.71 5.93
CA ASN A 126 10.62 16.99 5.70
C ASN A 126 9.17 16.79 5.21
N ILE A 127 8.91 15.79 4.37
CA ILE A 127 7.53 15.44 3.95
C ILE A 127 6.72 14.94 5.16
N MET A 128 7.27 14.03 5.95
CA MET A 128 6.58 13.46 7.11
C MET A 128 6.27 14.51 8.20
N GLU A 129 7.11 15.53 8.36
CA GLU A 129 6.83 16.70 9.22
C GLU A 129 5.58 17.47 8.75
N MET A 130 5.35 17.60 7.44
CA MET A 130 4.19 18.28 6.87
C MET A 130 2.94 17.39 6.88
N VAL A 131 3.11 16.07 6.78
CA VAL A 131 2.03 15.09 6.78
C VAL A 131 1.36 15.03 8.15
N GLU A 132 2.14 15.00 9.23
CA GLU A 132 1.63 14.85 10.62
C GLU A 132 0.64 13.70 10.77
N ASP A 133 -0.62 14.00 11.14
CA ASP A 133 -1.76 13.07 11.26
C ASP A 133 -2.83 13.26 10.17
N ARG A 134 -2.52 14.05 9.13
CA ARG A 134 -3.46 14.42 8.05
C ARG A 134 -3.78 13.26 7.11
N PHE A 135 -2.85 12.32 6.96
CA PHE A 135 -2.95 11.24 5.97
C PHE A 135 -2.51 9.89 6.53
N VAL A 136 -3.17 8.84 6.05
CA VAL A 136 -2.67 7.47 6.16
C VAL A 136 -1.50 7.31 5.17
N CYS A 137 -0.34 6.85 5.64
CA CYS A 137 0.85 6.69 4.82
C CYS A 137 1.09 5.21 4.50
N LEU A 138 0.87 4.80 3.25
CA LEU A 138 1.15 3.45 2.79
C LEU A 138 2.51 3.42 2.08
N PHE A 139 3.46 2.71 2.67
CA PHE A 139 4.81 2.52 2.12
C PHE A 139 4.95 1.15 1.47
N HIS A 140 5.49 1.10 0.26
CA HIS A 140 6.11 -0.11 -0.26
C HIS A 140 7.33 -0.42 0.60
N VAL A 141 7.46 -1.65 1.09
CA VAL A 141 8.54 -2.08 1.98
C VAL A 141 9.18 -3.35 1.44
N GLY A 142 10.50 -3.31 1.34
CA GLY A 142 11.30 -4.43 0.80
C GLY A 142 11.29 -4.48 -0.73
N ASP A 143 12.28 -5.15 -1.28
CA ASP A 143 12.42 -5.47 -2.71
C ASP A 143 13.51 -6.54 -2.87
N THR A 144 13.99 -6.75 -4.09
CA THR A 144 14.99 -7.77 -4.45
C THR A 144 16.41 -7.49 -3.98
N LEU A 145 16.76 -6.21 -3.70
CA LEU A 145 18.07 -5.84 -3.17
C LEU A 145 18.26 -6.34 -1.73
N PRO A 146 19.49 -6.62 -1.30
CA PRO A 146 19.77 -6.92 0.11
C PRO A 146 19.27 -5.82 1.05
N PRO A 147 18.77 -6.13 2.27
CA PRO A 147 18.15 -5.16 3.18
C PRO A 147 19.00 -3.92 3.48
N GLU A 148 20.33 -4.06 3.54
CA GLU A 148 21.25 -2.96 3.79
C GLU A 148 21.28 -1.95 2.63
N GLU A 149 21.15 -2.43 1.40
CA GLU A 149 21.19 -1.63 0.17
C GLU A 149 19.78 -1.12 -0.22
N ASN A 150 18.76 -1.87 0.15
CA ASN A 150 17.38 -1.59 -0.26
C ASN A 150 16.86 -0.27 0.32
N PRO A 151 16.31 0.64 -0.51
CA PRO A 151 15.78 1.94 -0.08
C PRO A 151 14.64 1.84 0.93
N SER A 152 13.81 0.80 0.82
CA SER A 152 12.56 0.58 1.55
C SER A 152 12.63 -0.54 2.59
N CYS A 153 13.82 -0.89 3.11
CA CYS A 153 13.91 -2.01 4.04
C CYS A 153 13.18 -1.75 5.39
N PRO A 154 12.66 -2.78 6.07
CA PRO A 154 11.88 -2.66 7.30
C PRO A 154 12.56 -1.85 8.40
N ARG A 155 13.89 -1.95 8.55
CA ARG A 155 14.65 -1.18 9.57
C ARG A 155 14.53 0.34 9.35
N LYS A 156 14.54 0.80 8.08
CA LYS A 156 14.40 2.22 7.78
C LYS A 156 12.99 2.71 8.09
N LEU A 157 11.96 1.89 7.81
CA LEU A 157 10.59 2.21 8.18
C LEU A 157 10.42 2.23 9.70
N ALA A 158 11.07 1.34 10.44
CA ALA A 158 11.07 1.34 11.91
C ALA A 158 11.64 2.65 12.47
N ALA A 159 12.75 3.14 11.92
CA ALA A 159 13.35 4.43 12.30
C ALA A 159 12.43 5.61 11.94
N LEU A 160 11.79 5.57 10.75
CA LEU A 160 10.80 6.57 10.35
C LEU A 160 9.62 6.62 11.33
N ARG A 161 9.07 5.45 11.71
CA ARG A 161 7.99 5.34 12.69
C ARG A 161 8.36 5.93 14.06
N GLU A 162 9.59 5.69 14.52
CA GLU A 162 10.09 6.25 15.77
C GLU A 162 10.22 7.79 15.71
N ALA A 163 10.67 8.31 14.58
CA ALA A 163 10.78 9.76 14.38
C ALA A 163 9.41 10.45 14.24
N PHE A 164 8.44 9.78 13.62
CA PHE A 164 7.10 10.34 13.32
C PHE A 164 5.98 9.47 13.92
N PRO A 165 5.62 9.68 15.21
CA PRO A 165 4.62 8.86 15.89
C PRO A 165 3.16 9.21 15.55
N LYS A 166 2.88 10.32 14.87
CA LYS A 166 1.50 10.77 14.59
C LYS A 166 0.82 10.06 13.41
N PRO A 167 1.46 9.95 12.21
CA PRO A 167 0.79 9.38 11.05
C PRO A 167 0.44 7.90 11.26
N ILE A 168 -0.71 7.48 10.72
CA ILE A 168 -0.99 6.05 10.54
C ILE A 168 -0.07 5.54 9.42
N ILE A 169 0.74 4.53 9.73
CA ILE A 169 1.66 3.94 8.76
C ILE A 169 1.22 2.52 8.42
N ILE A 170 1.13 2.24 7.12
CA ILE A 170 0.92 0.89 6.58
C ILE A 170 2.22 0.46 5.89
N ALA A 171 2.81 -0.62 6.37
CA ALA A 171 3.95 -1.29 5.76
C ALA A 171 3.44 -2.39 4.82
N ALA A 172 3.49 -2.17 3.53
CA ALA A 172 3.00 -3.13 2.54
C ALA A 172 3.71 -4.50 2.61
N HIS A 173 3.04 -5.51 2.08
CA HIS A 173 3.60 -6.85 1.85
C HIS A 173 4.03 -7.57 3.12
N MET A 174 3.13 -7.65 4.11
CA MET A 174 3.43 -8.21 5.45
C MET A 174 4.67 -7.56 6.09
N GLY A 175 4.82 -6.24 5.87
CA GLY A 175 5.90 -5.44 6.43
C GLY A 175 7.24 -5.51 5.70
N GLY A 176 7.34 -6.24 4.57
CA GLY A 176 8.61 -6.26 3.82
C GLY A 176 8.73 -7.34 2.76
N TYR A 177 8.36 -7.05 1.52
CA TYR A 177 8.52 -7.96 0.39
C TYR A 177 9.95 -8.52 0.32
N ARG A 178 10.07 -9.84 0.39
CA ARG A 178 11.35 -10.58 0.47
C ARG A 178 12.24 -10.27 1.69
N HIS A 179 11.83 -9.34 2.58
CA HIS A 179 12.56 -8.97 3.80
C HIS A 179 11.79 -9.31 5.08
N TRP A 180 10.98 -10.37 5.07
CA TRP A 180 10.07 -10.72 6.17
C TRP A 180 10.75 -11.05 7.49
N ASP A 181 12.00 -11.56 7.49
CA ASP A 181 12.77 -11.76 8.72
C ASP A 181 13.12 -10.42 9.37
N TYR A 182 13.47 -9.42 8.57
CA TYR A 182 13.69 -8.06 9.03
C TYR A 182 12.38 -7.38 9.47
N ALA A 183 11.26 -7.67 8.82
CA ALA A 183 9.95 -7.18 9.25
C ALA A 183 9.60 -7.71 10.65
N LEU A 184 9.82 -9.00 10.91
CA LEU A 184 9.65 -9.60 12.23
C LEU A 184 10.54 -8.96 13.30
N ASP A 185 11.82 -8.75 12.99
CA ASP A 185 12.80 -8.22 13.94
C ASP A 185 12.62 -6.71 14.21
N GLN A 186 12.22 -5.92 13.21
CA GLN A 186 12.26 -4.47 13.26
C GLN A 186 10.89 -3.81 13.40
N LEU A 187 9.80 -4.42 12.89
CA LEU A 187 8.47 -3.81 12.83
C LEU A 187 7.45 -4.48 13.74
N ALA A 188 7.57 -5.79 14.01
CA ALA A 188 6.62 -6.48 14.88
C ALA A 188 6.60 -5.85 16.28
N GLY A 189 5.39 -5.60 16.78
CA GLY A 189 5.17 -4.94 18.06
C GLY A 189 5.32 -3.41 18.05
N LYS A 190 5.65 -2.80 16.89
CA LYS A 190 5.54 -1.35 16.70
C LYS A 190 4.13 -0.99 16.24
N ASP A 191 3.76 0.26 16.44
CA ASP A 191 2.47 0.82 16.01
C ASP A 191 2.49 1.09 14.50
N VAL A 192 2.49 0.00 13.71
CA VAL A 192 2.39 0.01 12.25
C VAL A 192 1.40 -1.07 11.81
N PHE A 193 0.59 -0.75 10.82
CA PHE A 193 -0.23 -1.74 10.14
C PHE A 193 0.58 -2.43 9.05
N VAL A 194 0.20 -3.66 8.70
CA VAL A 194 0.75 -4.37 7.53
C VAL A 194 -0.39 -4.84 6.65
N ASP A 195 -0.19 -4.84 5.34
CA ASP A 195 -1.14 -5.45 4.42
C ASP A 195 -0.63 -6.80 3.88
N THR A 196 -1.55 -7.61 3.40
CA THR A 196 -1.26 -8.98 2.94
C THR A 196 -0.83 -9.07 1.48
N SER A 197 -0.77 -7.95 0.77
CA SER A 197 -0.47 -7.89 -0.66
C SER A 197 0.87 -8.55 -1.01
N SER A 198 0.96 -9.15 -2.18
CA SER A 198 2.18 -9.81 -2.71
C SER A 198 2.90 -10.73 -1.72
N SER A 199 2.15 -11.42 -0.85
CA SER A 199 2.74 -12.26 0.19
C SER A 199 2.42 -13.74 0.02
N MET A 200 1.24 -14.08 -0.53
CA MET A 200 0.77 -15.47 -0.56
C MET A 200 1.58 -16.41 -1.48
N ASP A 201 2.24 -15.90 -2.51
CA ASP A 201 3.06 -16.73 -3.40
C ASP A 201 4.48 -16.97 -2.87
N PHE A 202 4.93 -16.15 -1.93
CA PHE A 202 6.34 -16.09 -1.54
C PHE A 202 6.61 -16.59 -0.13
N LEU A 203 5.59 -16.62 0.74
CA LEU A 203 5.71 -17.11 2.11
C LEU A 203 5.26 -18.58 2.20
N ASP A 204 5.94 -19.40 2.97
CA ASP A 204 5.37 -20.66 3.45
C ASP A 204 4.37 -20.43 4.58
N ASP A 205 3.57 -21.46 4.92
CA ASP A 205 2.53 -21.33 5.92
C ASP A 205 3.06 -21.01 7.31
N ALA A 206 4.23 -21.56 7.68
CA ALA A 206 4.83 -21.33 8.99
C ALA A 206 5.32 -19.87 9.15
N LYS A 207 5.92 -19.31 8.11
CA LYS A 207 6.38 -17.90 8.11
C LYS A 207 5.18 -16.95 8.07
N LEU A 208 4.16 -17.23 7.24
CA LEU A 208 2.93 -16.45 7.18
C LEU A 208 2.23 -16.40 8.54
N GLU A 209 2.06 -17.55 9.20
CA GLU A 209 1.47 -17.62 10.53
C GLU A 209 2.32 -16.87 11.58
N THR A 210 3.64 -16.97 11.48
CA THR A 210 4.56 -16.27 12.39
C THR A 210 4.41 -14.75 12.25
N LEU A 211 4.38 -14.22 11.03
CA LEU A 211 4.17 -12.79 10.75
C LEU A 211 2.80 -12.33 11.24
N TYR A 212 1.74 -13.07 10.90
CA TYR A 212 0.38 -12.74 11.32
C TYR A 212 0.25 -12.63 12.85
N ARG A 213 0.85 -13.56 13.58
CA ARG A 213 0.85 -13.54 15.06
C ARG A 213 1.72 -12.43 15.64
N ALA A 214 2.86 -12.15 15.03
CA ALA A 214 3.82 -11.16 15.51
C ALA A 214 3.31 -9.72 15.35
N PHE A 215 2.64 -9.41 14.25
CA PHE A 215 1.96 -8.13 14.06
C PHE A 215 0.66 -8.03 14.86
N GLY A 216 -0.02 -9.16 15.07
CA GLY A 216 -1.31 -9.22 15.72
C GLY A 216 -2.47 -8.87 14.78
N ARG A 217 -3.59 -9.56 14.96
CA ARG A 217 -4.79 -9.43 14.13
C ARG A 217 -5.24 -7.97 13.95
N ASP A 218 -5.10 -7.15 14.99
CA ASP A 218 -5.58 -5.78 15.02
C ASP A 218 -4.68 -4.80 14.23
N HIS A 219 -3.57 -5.29 13.65
CA HIS A 219 -2.64 -4.52 12.80
C HIS A 219 -2.50 -5.11 11.40
N VAL A 220 -3.28 -6.12 11.05
CA VAL A 220 -3.27 -6.72 9.71
C VAL A 220 -4.44 -6.19 8.89
N LEU A 221 -4.16 -5.85 7.64
CA LEU A 221 -5.09 -5.37 6.64
C LEU A 221 -5.08 -6.33 5.44
N PHE A 222 -6.22 -6.48 4.76
CA PHE A 222 -6.26 -7.23 3.52
C PHE A 222 -5.86 -6.34 2.34
N GLY A 223 -4.93 -6.80 1.52
CA GLY A 223 -4.54 -6.19 0.25
C GLY A 223 -4.19 -7.25 -0.78
N SER A 224 -4.60 -7.07 -2.04
CA SER A 224 -4.33 -8.02 -3.12
C SER A 224 -3.07 -7.71 -3.92
N ASP A 225 -2.76 -6.43 -4.12
CA ASP A 225 -1.77 -5.93 -5.09
C ASP A 225 -2.23 -6.10 -6.56
N TYR A 226 -3.55 -5.96 -6.81
CA TYR A 226 -4.02 -5.85 -8.19
C TYR A 226 -3.24 -4.75 -8.95
N PRO A 227 -2.78 -4.92 -10.18
CA PRO A 227 -3.13 -5.96 -11.14
C PRO A 227 -2.27 -7.22 -11.08
N LEU A 228 -1.29 -7.34 -10.18
CA LEU A 228 -0.43 -8.52 -10.09
C LEU A 228 -1.19 -9.75 -9.61
N PHE A 229 -2.10 -9.58 -8.66
CA PHE A 229 -2.88 -10.66 -8.05
C PHE A 229 -4.38 -10.34 -8.05
N ASP A 230 -5.18 -11.40 -7.97
CA ASP A 230 -6.65 -11.32 -7.92
C ASP A 230 -7.16 -11.31 -6.48
N ALA A 231 -7.95 -10.29 -6.13
CA ALA A 231 -8.42 -10.08 -4.76
C ALA A 231 -9.20 -11.28 -4.19
N GLY A 232 -10.07 -11.91 -5.00
CA GLY A 232 -10.83 -13.07 -4.55
C GLY A 232 -9.94 -14.27 -4.25
N SER A 233 -8.97 -14.51 -5.12
CA SER A 233 -7.98 -15.57 -4.93
C SER A 233 -7.10 -15.33 -3.70
N GLU A 234 -6.63 -14.09 -3.50
CA GLU A 234 -5.77 -13.75 -2.37
C GLU A 234 -6.52 -13.83 -1.03
N LEU A 235 -7.79 -13.38 -0.98
CA LEU A 235 -8.63 -13.49 0.21
C LEU A 235 -8.91 -14.95 0.58
N ASP A 236 -9.21 -15.78 -0.40
CA ASP A 236 -9.40 -17.22 -0.26
C ASP A 236 -8.14 -17.90 0.29
N ARG A 237 -6.98 -17.58 -0.28
CA ARG A 237 -5.68 -18.13 0.13
C ARG A 237 -5.32 -17.71 1.55
N LEU A 238 -5.45 -16.43 1.87
CA LEU A 238 -5.22 -15.90 3.22
C LEU A 238 -6.08 -16.64 4.25
N THR A 239 -7.39 -16.73 3.98
CA THR A 239 -8.36 -17.39 4.85
C THR A 239 -8.02 -18.86 5.09
N LYS A 240 -7.71 -19.61 4.04
CA LYS A 240 -7.40 -21.04 4.13
C LYS A 240 -6.07 -21.30 4.82
N ARG A 241 -5.02 -20.54 4.47
CA ARG A 241 -3.65 -20.77 4.98
C ARG A 241 -3.53 -20.41 6.46
N LEU A 242 -4.13 -19.31 6.88
CA LEU A 242 -4.16 -18.90 8.29
C LEU A 242 -5.31 -19.52 9.07
N LYS A 243 -6.22 -20.27 8.41
CA LYS A 243 -7.43 -20.86 9.02
C LYS A 243 -8.29 -19.81 9.72
N LEU A 244 -8.44 -18.66 9.10
CA LEU A 244 -9.18 -17.54 9.67
C LEU A 244 -10.65 -17.91 9.86
N THR A 245 -11.20 -17.54 11.02
CA THR A 245 -12.63 -17.57 11.26
C THR A 245 -13.32 -16.35 10.65
N ALA A 246 -14.65 -16.36 10.56
CA ALA A 246 -15.40 -15.17 10.16
C ALA A 246 -15.08 -13.96 11.05
N ALA A 247 -14.92 -14.17 12.36
CA ALA A 247 -14.56 -13.11 13.30
C ALA A 247 -13.14 -12.55 13.10
N ASP A 248 -12.21 -13.37 12.58
CA ASP A 248 -10.87 -12.89 12.23
C ASP A 248 -10.91 -12.04 10.96
N LEU A 249 -11.70 -12.45 9.97
CA LEU A 249 -11.92 -11.65 8.75
C LEU A 249 -12.63 -10.34 9.07
N ASP A 250 -13.69 -10.38 9.88
CA ASP A 250 -14.41 -9.17 10.30
C ASP A 250 -13.44 -8.18 10.97
N ALA A 251 -12.55 -8.64 11.86
CA ALA A 251 -11.56 -7.77 12.52
C ALA A 251 -10.55 -7.17 11.53
N ILE A 252 -10.04 -7.95 10.56
CA ILE A 252 -9.15 -7.43 9.50
C ILE A 252 -9.85 -6.34 8.69
N MET A 253 -11.13 -6.51 8.36
CA MET A 253 -11.92 -5.53 7.62
C MET A 253 -12.26 -4.30 8.48
N GLU A 254 -12.53 -4.48 9.77
CA GLU A 254 -12.74 -3.39 10.73
C GLU A 254 -11.51 -2.51 10.87
N ASN A 255 -10.29 -3.09 10.87
CA ASN A 255 -9.06 -2.32 10.86
C ASN A 255 -9.01 -1.35 9.65
N SER A 256 -9.32 -1.86 8.45
CA SER A 256 -9.34 -1.03 7.24
C SER A 256 -10.38 0.09 7.32
N CYS A 257 -11.60 -0.22 7.82
CA CYS A 257 -12.64 0.79 8.05
C CYS A 257 -12.16 1.87 9.04
N SER A 258 -11.57 1.45 10.16
CA SER A 258 -11.11 2.36 11.22
C SER A 258 -10.05 3.34 10.73
N ILE A 259 -9.01 2.85 10.05
CA ILE A 259 -7.91 3.73 9.58
C ILE A 259 -8.34 4.66 8.44
N LEU A 260 -9.37 4.29 7.67
CA LEU A 260 -9.91 5.10 6.57
C LEU A 260 -11.04 6.06 7.02
N GLY A 261 -11.52 5.93 8.27
CA GLY A 261 -12.62 6.73 8.80
C GLY A 261 -13.95 6.44 8.09
N LEU A 262 -14.29 5.16 7.91
CA LEU A 262 -15.49 4.65 7.23
C LEU A 262 -16.48 4.05 8.23
#